data_cf2eb59db798bc16b104c2f3061b480d
#
_entry.id   cf2eb59db798bc16b104c2f3061b480d
#
_cell.length_a   1.000
_cell.length_b   1.000
_cell.length_c   1.000
_cell.angle_alpha   90.00
_cell.angle_beta   90.00
_cell.angle_gamma   90.00
#
_symmetry.space_group_name_H-M   'P 1'
#
loop_
_entity.id
_entity.type
_entity.pdbx_description
1 polymer ?
#
loop_
_entity_poly.entity_id
_entity_poly.type
_entity_poly.pdbx_seq_one_letter_code
_entity_poly.pdbx_strand_id
1 'polypeptide(L)'
;PTSEVLVIAGMSGAGRTTAAHALEDHGWDVVENMPPALFGTLAELIARSPEAFPRLAIVVDVRSRSYFEELYAALQHLANSGVEYRTVFLDAEDHVLLQRFEAGRRPHPMQGNARLLDGIRAERDVVEPLKARADVVVDTTELNVHGLATEITELFSESGPVTLRLTIM
;
A
#
# COMPACT_ATOMS: atom_id res chain seq x y z
N PRO A 1 -0.76 23.01 -10.53
CA PRO A 1 -0.68 21.55 -10.62
C PRO A 1 -0.63 20.93 -9.23
N THR A 2 -1.50 19.98 -9.01
CA THR A 2 -1.60 19.27 -7.75
C THR A 2 -0.84 17.94 -7.83
N SER A 3 -0.16 17.59 -6.74
CA SER A 3 0.46 16.26 -6.62
C SER A 3 -0.62 15.22 -6.32
N GLU A 4 -0.52 14.07 -6.97
CA GLU A 4 -1.32 12.90 -6.61
C GLU A 4 -0.43 11.96 -5.78
N VAL A 5 -0.85 11.68 -4.56
CA VAL A 5 -0.14 10.76 -3.67
C VAL A 5 -1.00 9.53 -3.41
N LEU A 6 -0.41 8.37 -3.63
CA LEU A 6 -1.07 7.10 -3.41
C LEU A 6 -0.26 6.31 -2.38
N VAL A 7 -0.91 5.87 -1.32
CA VAL A 7 -0.29 5.01 -0.31
C VAL A 7 -0.80 3.59 -0.50
N ILE A 8 0.11 2.67 -0.75
CA ILE A 8 -0.22 1.25 -0.93
C ILE A 8 0.24 0.49 0.30
N ALA A 9 -0.71 -0.07 1.00
CA ALA A 9 -0.47 -0.95 2.14
C ALA A 9 -1.10 -2.32 1.84
N GLY A 10 -0.92 -3.25 2.71
CA GLY A 10 -1.56 -4.55 2.56
C GLY A 10 -0.85 -5.64 3.30
N MET A 11 -1.46 -6.82 3.25
CA MET A 11 -0.85 -8.02 3.78
C MET A 11 0.37 -8.43 2.96
N SER A 12 1.40 -8.92 3.63
CA SER A 12 2.53 -9.54 2.95
C SER A 12 2.02 -10.71 2.10
N GLY A 13 2.43 -10.73 0.84
CA GLY A 13 1.94 -11.72 -0.13
C GLY A 13 0.65 -11.35 -0.84
N ALA A 14 0.04 -10.20 -0.54
CA ALA A 14 -1.19 -9.76 -1.20
C ALA A 14 -0.95 -9.06 -2.54
N GLY A 15 0.31 -8.76 -2.91
CA GLY A 15 0.63 -8.24 -4.23
C GLY A 15 1.15 -6.81 -4.29
N ARG A 16 1.70 -6.28 -3.19
CA ARG A 16 2.23 -4.91 -3.15
C ARG A 16 3.29 -4.64 -4.23
N THR A 17 4.22 -5.59 -4.43
CA THR A 17 5.28 -5.45 -5.44
C THR A 17 4.70 -5.41 -6.86
N THR A 18 3.72 -6.25 -7.14
CA THR A 18 3.03 -6.28 -8.43
C THR A 18 2.29 -4.95 -8.67
N ALA A 19 1.62 -4.43 -7.66
CA ALA A 19 0.95 -3.13 -7.75
C ALA A 19 1.95 -2.01 -8.02
N ALA A 20 3.09 -2.02 -7.32
CA ALA A 20 4.15 -1.04 -7.51
C ALA A 20 4.67 -1.03 -8.95
N HIS A 21 4.96 -2.21 -9.50
CA HIS A 21 5.43 -2.33 -10.89
C HIS A 21 4.39 -1.84 -11.90
N ALA A 22 3.11 -2.16 -11.67
CA ALA A 22 2.04 -1.70 -12.55
C ALA A 22 1.95 -0.16 -12.57
N LEU A 23 2.12 0.47 -11.43
CA LEU A 23 2.12 1.93 -11.33
C LEU A 23 3.34 2.55 -12.01
N GLU A 24 4.53 1.98 -11.82
CA GLU A 24 5.75 2.42 -12.52
C GLU A 24 5.56 2.37 -14.04
N ASP A 25 4.97 1.29 -14.54
CA ASP A 25 4.70 1.11 -15.97
C ASP A 25 3.75 2.17 -16.52
N HIS A 26 2.98 2.83 -15.65
CA HIS A 26 2.01 3.87 -16.04
C HIS A 26 2.44 5.27 -15.60
N GLY A 27 3.72 5.47 -15.39
CA GLY A 27 4.29 6.80 -15.19
C GLY A 27 4.27 7.30 -13.75
N TRP A 28 3.97 6.44 -12.77
CA TRP A 28 4.08 6.81 -11.37
C TRP A 28 5.52 6.68 -10.88
N ASP A 29 5.95 7.63 -10.06
CA ASP A 29 7.14 7.45 -9.25
C ASP A 29 6.77 6.58 -8.06
N VAL A 30 7.58 5.57 -7.75
CA VAL A 30 7.28 4.64 -6.66
C VAL A 30 8.42 4.62 -5.66
N VAL A 31 8.07 4.77 -4.39
CA VAL A 31 9.00 4.64 -3.26
C VAL A 31 8.59 3.43 -2.46
N GLU A 32 9.54 2.50 -2.27
CA GLU A 32 9.32 1.29 -1.47
C GLU A 32 10.30 1.24 -0.30
N ASN A 33 9.89 0.54 0.75
CA ASN A 33 10.76 0.23 1.90
C ASN A 33 11.35 1.47 2.60
N MET A 34 10.63 2.57 2.59
CA MET A 34 11.09 3.78 3.27
C MET A 34 11.01 3.59 4.79
N PRO A 35 12.09 3.90 5.53
CA PRO A 35 12.02 3.91 6.98
C PRO A 35 10.99 4.92 7.49
N PRO A 36 10.19 4.58 8.51
CA PRO A 36 9.16 5.48 9.03
C PRO A 36 9.68 6.85 9.43
N ALA A 37 10.91 6.91 9.93
CA ALA A 37 11.54 8.17 10.32
C ALA A 37 11.68 9.18 9.18
N LEU A 38 11.61 8.73 7.92
CA LEU A 38 11.73 9.58 6.74
C LEU A 38 10.39 10.07 6.19
N PHE A 39 9.27 9.56 6.70
CA PHE A 39 7.95 9.96 6.21
C PHE A 39 7.69 11.46 6.37
N GLY A 40 8.07 12.03 7.51
CA GLY A 40 7.90 13.46 7.74
C GLY A 40 8.69 14.31 6.75
N THR A 41 9.93 13.92 6.46
CA THR A 41 10.77 14.62 5.49
C THR A 41 10.17 14.55 4.08
N LEU A 42 9.71 13.38 3.67
CA LEU A 42 9.07 13.21 2.36
C LEU A 42 7.80 14.07 2.27
N ALA A 43 6.97 14.07 3.30
CA ALA A 43 5.76 14.87 3.34
C ALA A 43 6.07 16.37 3.20
N GLU A 44 7.12 16.86 3.85
CA GLU A 44 7.55 18.26 3.71
C GLU A 44 8.01 18.57 2.28
N LEU A 45 8.77 17.67 1.65
CA LEU A 45 9.22 17.86 0.28
C LEU A 45 8.05 17.94 -0.70
N ILE A 46 7.07 17.06 -0.56
CA ILE A 46 5.87 17.05 -1.39
C ILE A 46 5.08 18.36 -1.18
N ALA A 47 4.92 18.78 0.06
CA ALA A 47 4.16 19.98 0.39
C ALA A 47 4.82 21.26 -0.17
N ARG A 48 6.15 21.32 -0.18
CA ARG A 48 6.90 22.46 -0.70
C ARG A 48 6.92 22.52 -2.23
N SER A 49 7.00 21.37 -2.87
CA SER A 49 7.17 21.28 -4.32
C SER A 49 6.28 20.20 -4.91
N PRO A 50 4.94 20.40 -4.89
CA PRO A 50 4.03 19.40 -5.43
C PRO A 50 4.31 19.07 -6.90
N GLU A 51 4.78 20.04 -7.66
CA GLU A 51 5.10 19.89 -9.08
C GLU A 51 6.27 18.93 -9.33
N ALA A 52 7.13 18.71 -8.34
CA ALA A 52 8.22 17.74 -8.43
C ALA A 52 7.72 16.30 -8.25
N PHE A 53 6.52 16.14 -7.70
CA PHE A 53 5.93 14.83 -7.41
C PHE A 53 4.51 14.76 -8.00
N PRO A 54 4.38 14.81 -9.32
CA PRO A 54 3.04 14.86 -9.93
C PRO A 54 2.22 13.61 -9.65
N ARG A 55 2.85 12.45 -9.62
CA ARG A 55 2.21 11.16 -9.31
C ARG A 55 3.18 10.28 -8.54
N LEU A 56 3.00 10.22 -7.23
CA LEU A 56 3.88 9.47 -6.33
C LEU A 56 3.11 8.39 -5.60
N ALA A 57 3.57 7.14 -5.71
CA ALA A 57 3.08 6.02 -4.94
C ALA A 57 4.09 5.64 -3.86
N ILE A 58 3.61 5.47 -2.65
CA ILE A 58 4.42 5.06 -1.51
C ILE A 58 3.93 3.69 -1.08
N VAL A 59 4.78 2.68 -1.21
CA VAL A 59 4.46 1.32 -0.78
C VAL A 59 4.98 1.13 0.63
N VAL A 60 4.07 0.88 1.55
CA VAL A 60 4.39 0.76 2.98
C VAL A 60 4.26 -0.68 3.45
N ASP A 61 5.18 -1.06 4.33
CA ASP A 61 5.21 -2.38 4.95
C ASP A 61 5.10 -2.19 6.46
N VAL A 62 3.87 -2.09 6.95
CA VAL A 62 3.59 -1.79 8.35
C VAL A 62 3.80 -3.03 9.21
N ARG A 63 4.78 -2.98 10.10
CA ARG A 63 5.17 -4.10 10.96
C ARG A 63 4.93 -3.84 12.44
N SER A 64 4.56 -2.62 12.82
CA SER A 64 4.37 -2.25 14.22
C SER A 64 3.40 -1.09 14.35
N ARG A 65 2.91 -0.90 15.56
CA ARG A 65 2.03 0.24 15.86
C ARG A 65 2.76 1.57 15.72
N SER A 66 4.02 1.65 16.10
CA SER A 66 4.79 2.89 15.96
C SER A 66 5.00 3.27 14.50
N TYR A 67 5.21 2.31 13.63
CA TYR A 67 5.26 2.53 12.19
C TYR A 67 3.95 3.15 11.69
N PHE A 68 2.84 2.57 12.11
CA PHE A 68 1.51 3.06 11.77
C PHE A 68 1.30 4.51 12.24
N GLU A 69 1.69 4.82 13.47
CA GLU A 69 1.55 6.16 14.03
C GLU A 69 2.39 7.19 13.27
N GLU A 70 3.62 6.86 12.92
CA GLU A 70 4.48 7.74 12.12
C GLU A 70 3.92 7.96 10.71
N LEU A 71 3.40 6.91 10.09
CA LEU A 71 2.76 7.01 8.79
C LEU A 71 1.56 7.98 8.83
N TYR A 72 0.68 7.80 9.82
CA TYR A 72 -0.51 8.66 9.93
C TYR A 72 -0.16 10.10 10.26
N ALA A 73 0.86 10.34 11.07
CA ALA A 73 1.34 11.70 11.34
C ALA A 73 1.81 12.37 10.04
N ALA A 74 2.54 11.65 9.21
CA ALA A 74 3.00 12.17 7.91
C ALA A 74 1.84 12.44 6.95
N LEU A 75 0.87 11.54 6.88
CA LEU A 75 -0.32 11.73 6.04
C LEU A 75 -1.16 12.91 6.51
N GLN A 76 -1.28 13.11 7.81
CA GLN A 76 -1.98 14.26 8.38
C GLN A 76 -1.26 15.55 8.01
N HIS A 77 0.06 15.56 8.01
CA HIS A 77 0.85 16.71 7.58
C HIS A 77 0.58 17.05 6.10
N LEU A 78 0.53 16.04 5.22
CA LEU A 78 0.18 16.24 3.82
C LEU A 78 -1.22 16.86 3.67
N ALA A 79 -2.20 16.30 4.36
CA ALA A 79 -3.57 16.80 4.31
C ALA A 79 -3.67 18.25 4.79
N ASN A 80 -2.99 18.58 5.89
CA ASN A 80 -2.95 19.94 6.43
C ASN A 80 -2.24 20.92 5.49
N SER A 81 -1.37 20.44 4.64
CA SER A 81 -0.65 21.23 3.63
C SER A 81 -1.42 21.37 2.32
N GLY A 82 -2.64 20.83 2.24
CA GLY A 82 -3.45 20.88 1.04
C GLY A 82 -3.12 19.82 -0.01
N VAL A 83 -2.30 18.85 0.32
CA VAL A 83 -1.97 17.74 -0.58
C VAL A 83 -2.96 16.60 -0.39
N GLU A 84 -3.64 16.23 -1.47
CA GLU A 84 -4.56 15.11 -1.44
C GLU A 84 -3.80 13.78 -1.57
N TYR A 85 -4.21 12.80 -0.79
CA TYR A 85 -3.69 11.44 -0.91
C TYR A 85 -4.83 10.43 -0.87
N ARG A 86 -4.58 9.27 -1.45
CA ARG A 86 -5.50 8.12 -1.38
C ARG A 86 -4.75 6.92 -0.83
N THR A 87 -5.47 6.07 -0.12
CA THR A 87 -4.90 4.86 0.45
C THR A 87 -5.56 3.63 -0.16
N VAL A 88 -4.72 2.67 -0.53
CA VAL A 88 -5.14 1.39 -1.10
C VAL A 88 -4.62 0.29 -0.19
N PHE A 89 -5.51 -0.62 0.18
CA PHE A 89 -5.14 -1.79 0.97
C PHE A 89 -5.33 -3.05 0.12
N LEU A 90 -4.25 -3.82 -0.03
CA LEU A 90 -4.29 -5.10 -0.73
C LEU A 90 -4.43 -6.23 0.28
N ASP A 91 -5.43 -7.05 0.09
CA ASP A 91 -5.73 -8.17 0.99
C ASP A 91 -5.94 -9.46 0.20
N ALA A 92 -5.86 -10.57 0.89
CA ALA A 92 -6.22 -11.89 0.37
C ALA A 92 -6.58 -12.78 1.55
N GLU A 93 -7.33 -13.84 1.30
CA GLU A 93 -7.67 -14.79 2.34
C GLU A 93 -6.42 -15.48 2.90
N ASP A 94 -6.46 -15.84 4.18
CA ASP A 94 -5.31 -16.41 4.88
C ASP A 94 -4.75 -17.66 4.19
N HIS A 95 -5.62 -18.53 3.70
CA HIS A 95 -5.15 -19.74 3.03
C HIS A 95 -4.43 -19.46 1.72
N VAL A 96 -4.82 -18.39 1.00
CA VAL A 96 -4.15 -17.97 -0.22
C VAL A 96 -2.79 -17.35 0.10
N LEU A 97 -2.72 -16.51 1.13
CA LEU A 97 -1.45 -15.95 1.60
C LEU A 97 -0.50 -17.06 2.03
N LEU A 98 -1.01 -18.05 2.77
CA LEU A 98 -0.23 -19.21 3.17
C LEU A 98 0.36 -19.92 1.96
N GLN A 99 -0.44 -20.21 0.95
CA GLN A 99 0.02 -20.85 -0.29
C GLN A 99 1.09 -20.03 -1.01
N ARG A 100 0.92 -18.72 -1.08
CA ARG A 100 1.88 -17.82 -1.74
C ARG A 100 3.23 -17.81 -1.03
N PHE A 101 3.23 -17.81 0.31
CA PHE A 101 4.48 -17.89 1.08
C PHE A 101 5.16 -19.22 0.93
N GLU A 102 4.43 -20.34 0.96
CA GLU A 102 4.96 -21.66 0.75
C GLU A 102 5.61 -21.81 -0.63
N ALA A 103 4.96 -21.29 -1.66
CA ALA A 103 5.50 -21.30 -3.02
C ALA A 103 6.75 -20.42 -3.15
N GLY A 104 6.80 -19.30 -2.44
CA GLY A 104 7.92 -18.35 -2.49
C GLY A 104 9.13 -18.76 -1.63
N ARG A 105 8.99 -19.75 -0.76
CA ARG A 105 10.04 -20.22 0.16
C ARG A 105 10.66 -19.13 1.04
N ARG A 106 9.92 -18.08 1.33
CA ARG A 106 10.37 -16.99 2.21
C ARG A 106 9.62 -17.05 3.53
N PRO A 107 10.31 -16.87 4.68
CA PRO A 107 9.60 -16.77 5.95
C PRO A 107 8.77 -15.47 5.97
N HIS A 108 7.62 -15.54 6.61
CA HIS A 108 6.80 -14.34 6.84
C HIS A 108 7.55 -13.41 7.81
N PRO A 109 7.53 -12.07 7.58
CA PRO A 109 8.24 -11.12 8.44
C PRO A 109 7.90 -11.22 9.92
N MET A 110 6.68 -11.61 10.26
CA MET A 110 6.20 -11.70 11.64
C MET A 110 6.13 -13.12 12.18
N GLN A 111 6.65 -14.10 11.45
CA GLN A 111 6.57 -15.51 11.83
C GLN A 111 7.43 -15.82 13.07
N GLY A 112 8.66 -15.29 13.13
CA GLY A 112 9.60 -15.64 14.18
C GLY A 112 9.82 -17.15 14.25
N ASN A 113 9.62 -17.76 15.44
CA ASN A 113 9.64 -19.21 15.65
C ASN A 113 8.24 -19.83 15.59
N ALA A 114 7.20 -19.05 15.26
CA ALA A 114 5.83 -19.50 15.20
C ALA A 114 5.51 -20.08 13.81
N ARG A 115 4.32 -20.69 13.70
CA ARG A 115 3.83 -21.19 12.42
C ARG A 115 3.56 -20.02 11.47
N LEU A 116 3.71 -20.26 10.18
CA LEU A 116 3.43 -19.25 9.15
C LEU A 116 2.03 -18.65 9.28
N LEU A 117 1.02 -19.46 9.57
CA LEU A 117 -0.34 -18.95 9.75
C LEU A 117 -0.44 -17.98 10.94
N ASP A 118 0.29 -18.25 12.02
CA ASP A 118 0.33 -17.37 13.18
C ASP A 118 0.97 -16.02 12.80
N GLY A 119 2.00 -16.02 11.95
CA GLY A 119 2.60 -14.80 11.42
C GLY A 119 1.63 -13.99 10.56
N ILE A 120 0.86 -14.66 9.71
CA ILE A 120 -0.17 -14.02 8.88
C ILE A 120 -1.24 -13.37 9.77
N ARG A 121 -1.71 -14.07 10.78
CA ARG A 121 -2.71 -13.53 11.71
C ARG A 121 -2.18 -12.36 12.53
N ALA A 122 -0.94 -12.44 12.97
CA ALA A 122 -0.31 -11.35 13.72
C ALA A 122 -0.18 -10.09 12.85
N GLU A 123 0.23 -10.24 11.59
CA GLU A 123 0.29 -9.12 10.66
C GLU A 123 -1.10 -8.53 10.42
N ARG A 124 -2.11 -9.36 10.24
CA ARG A 124 -3.48 -8.91 10.01
C ARG A 124 -3.97 -8.03 11.15
N ASP A 125 -3.67 -8.38 12.39
CA ASP A 125 -4.03 -7.57 13.56
C ASP A 125 -3.33 -6.20 13.53
N VAL A 126 -2.06 -6.16 13.12
CA VAL A 126 -1.29 -4.91 13.04
C VAL A 126 -1.82 -3.98 11.96
N VAL A 127 -2.22 -4.52 10.79
CA VAL A 127 -2.63 -3.71 9.64
C VAL A 127 -4.14 -3.43 9.59
N GLU A 128 -4.94 -4.04 10.46
CA GLU A 128 -6.39 -3.86 10.46
C GLU A 128 -6.82 -2.38 10.50
N PRO A 129 -6.20 -1.49 11.31
CA PRO A 129 -6.55 -0.07 11.27
C PRO A 129 -6.32 0.59 9.91
N LEU A 130 -5.31 0.17 9.18
CA LEU A 130 -5.06 0.67 7.82
C LEU A 130 -6.15 0.23 6.86
N LYS A 131 -6.55 -1.04 6.94
CA LYS A 131 -7.62 -1.57 6.10
C LYS A 131 -8.93 -0.82 6.36
N ALA A 132 -9.25 -0.59 7.63
CA ALA A 132 -10.47 0.11 8.02
C ALA A 132 -10.54 1.55 7.49
N ARG A 133 -9.39 2.19 7.30
CA ARG A 133 -9.29 3.58 6.82
C ARG A 133 -8.96 3.70 5.35
N ALA A 134 -8.74 2.59 4.65
CA ALA A 134 -8.36 2.64 3.24
C ALA A 134 -9.50 3.19 2.37
N ASP A 135 -9.14 3.99 1.39
CA ASP A 135 -10.10 4.49 0.41
C ASP A 135 -10.54 3.38 -0.54
N VAL A 136 -9.62 2.47 -0.85
CA VAL A 136 -9.87 1.31 -1.71
C VAL A 136 -9.27 0.07 -1.06
N VAL A 137 -10.05 -1.01 -0.98
CA VAL A 137 -9.56 -2.33 -0.59
C VAL A 137 -9.66 -3.24 -1.81
N VAL A 138 -8.53 -3.80 -2.22
CA VAL A 138 -8.48 -4.75 -3.34
C VAL A 138 -8.24 -6.15 -2.79
N ASP A 139 -9.18 -7.04 -2.99
CA ASP A 139 -9.04 -8.45 -2.64
C ASP A 139 -8.35 -9.18 -3.80
N THR A 140 -7.13 -9.65 -3.56
CA THR A 140 -6.34 -10.32 -4.57
C THR A 140 -6.42 -11.85 -4.49
N THR A 141 -7.34 -12.39 -3.70
CA THR A 141 -7.48 -13.83 -3.46
C THR A 141 -7.52 -14.64 -4.76
N GLU A 142 -8.30 -14.17 -5.73
CA GLU A 142 -8.51 -14.86 -7.00
C GLU A 142 -7.71 -14.26 -8.15
N LEU A 143 -6.82 -13.30 -7.87
CA LEU A 143 -6.03 -12.63 -8.90
C LEU A 143 -4.64 -13.24 -9.04
N ASN A 144 -4.19 -13.40 -10.27
CA ASN A 144 -2.79 -13.65 -10.57
C ASN A 144 -2.07 -12.30 -10.79
N VAL A 145 -0.78 -12.36 -11.12
CA VAL A 145 0.04 -11.16 -11.36
C VAL A 145 -0.57 -10.26 -12.43
N HIS A 146 -1.01 -10.85 -13.54
CA HIS A 146 -1.63 -10.10 -14.64
C HIS A 146 -2.98 -9.49 -14.24
N GLY A 147 -3.80 -10.24 -13.55
CA GLY A 147 -5.09 -9.77 -13.07
C GLY A 147 -4.96 -8.59 -12.12
N LEU A 148 -4.01 -8.67 -11.19
CA LEU A 148 -3.76 -7.58 -10.25
C LEU A 148 -3.20 -6.34 -10.96
N ALA A 149 -2.25 -6.52 -11.88
CA ALA A 149 -1.70 -5.41 -12.64
C ALA A 149 -2.79 -4.69 -13.44
N THR A 150 -3.72 -5.43 -14.05
CA THR A 150 -4.86 -4.88 -14.77
C THR A 150 -5.79 -4.08 -13.85
N GLU A 151 -6.12 -4.64 -12.68
CA GLU A 151 -6.94 -3.95 -11.67
C GLU A 151 -6.33 -2.61 -11.24
N ILE A 152 -5.04 -2.61 -10.92
CA ILE A 152 -4.33 -1.41 -10.49
C ILE A 152 -4.28 -0.39 -11.64
N THR A 153 -4.01 -0.83 -12.85
CA THR A 153 -3.99 0.04 -14.02
C THR A 153 -5.35 0.70 -14.26
N GLU A 154 -6.44 -0.04 -14.17
CA GLU A 154 -7.79 0.48 -14.33
C GLU A 154 -8.18 1.47 -13.23
N LEU A 155 -7.78 1.20 -11.98
CA LEU A 155 -8.09 2.07 -10.85
C LEU A 155 -7.34 3.41 -10.89
N PHE A 156 -6.12 3.43 -11.41
CA PHE A 156 -5.21 4.58 -11.33
C PHE A 156 -4.66 5.04 -12.67
N SER A 157 -5.33 4.73 -13.78
CA SER A 157 -4.96 5.22 -15.10
C SER A 157 -5.18 6.72 -15.22
N GLU A 158 -4.51 7.36 -16.19
CA GLU A 158 -4.51 8.81 -16.38
C GLU A 158 -5.88 9.42 -16.71
N SER A 159 -6.86 8.62 -17.02
CA SER A 159 -8.12 9.09 -17.60
C SER A 159 -9.21 9.47 -16.61
N GLY A 160 -8.88 10.18 -15.54
CA GLY A 160 -9.88 10.88 -14.76
C GLY A 160 -9.83 10.67 -13.25
N PRO A 161 -10.52 11.56 -12.51
CA PRO A 161 -10.63 11.41 -11.06
C PRO A 161 -11.53 10.21 -10.76
N VAL A 162 -10.94 9.12 -10.29
CA VAL A 162 -11.73 7.99 -9.83
C VAL A 162 -12.21 8.31 -8.42
N THR A 163 -13.40 8.87 -8.34
CA THR A 163 -14.12 8.98 -7.08
C THR A 163 -14.83 7.64 -6.83
N LEU A 164 -14.08 6.58 -6.65
CA LEU A 164 -14.70 5.29 -6.44
C LEU A 164 -14.22 4.69 -5.12
N ARG A 165 -15.16 4.65 -4.17
CA ARG A 165 -15.02 3.74 -3.04
C ARG A 165 -15.45 2.36 -3.53
N LEU A 166 -14.51 1.57 -3.97
CA LEU A 166 -14.77 0.22 -4.41
C LEU A 166 -14.21 -0.75 -3.38
N THR A 167 -15.11 -1.43 -2.67
CA THR A 167 -14.76 -2.66 -1.98
C THR A 167 -14.97 -3.77 -3.00
N ILE A 168 -13.88 -4.24 -3.59
CA ILE A 168 -13.92 -5.39 -4.49
C ILE A 168 -13.66 -6.62 -3.64
N MET A 169 -14.73 -7.32 -3.36
CA MET A 169 -14.65 -8.61 -2.67
C MET A 169 -14.62 -9.74 -3.68
#